data_7a36ed196795a2106b4799c42d1dce13
#
_entry.id   7a36ed196795a2106b4799c42d1dce13
#
_cell.length_a   1.000
_cell.length_b   1.000
_cell.length_c   1.000
_cell.angle_alpha   90.00
_cell.angle_beta   90.00
_cell.angle_gamma   90.00
#
_symmetry.space_group_name_H-M   'P 1'
#
loop_
_entity.id
_entity.type
_entity.pdbx_description
1 polymer ?
#
loop_
_entity_poly.entity_id
_entity_poly.type
_entity_poly.pdbx_seq_one_letter_code
_entity_poly.pdbx_strand_id
1 'polypeptide(L)'
;MERISARPPLLSFGIDMLGPVLLEFGTESQKREHLPRIARGEIRWCQGYSEPGAGSDLAGLQTRATEKGDHYLLNGAKIWTSFAHLSDWIFCLVRTDFDVPKHEGISFLLFDMASKGIQVKPIQLISGSSQFCETFFENVQVPKTNLVGVKNEGWKIAKRLLQHERNMVAGMGSRGNSRKARYSMENQAKFYVGEKDHKVADHALRDKITRYKMKSQAFRLTLKRVSSETKVSSNPSPTSSIFKYFGTELNKVRCEIMM
;
A
#
# COMPACT_ATOMS: atom_id res chain seq x y z
N MET A 1 3.41 20.30 4.50
CA MET A 1 4.62 19.50 4.73
C MET A 1 5.78 19.85 3.80
N GLU A 2 5.57 20.09 2.52
CA GLU A 2 6.64 20.53 1.61
C GLU A 2 7.30 21.84 2.04
N ARG A 3 6.53 22.81 2.57
CA ARG A 3 7.04 24.13 3.01
C ARG A 3 8.01 24.08 4.18
N ILE A 4 7.93 23.07 5.03
CA ILE A 4 8.76 22.94 6.25
C ILE A 4 9.72 21.76 6.18
N SER A 5 9.87 21.12 5.00
CA SER A 5 10.69 19.92 4.80
C SER A 5 10.48 18.84 5.84
N ALA A 6 9.28 18.76 6.40
CA ALA A 6 8.93 17.75 7.41
C ALA A 6 9.02 16.37 6.80
N ARG A 7 9.55 15.42 7.57
CA ARG A 7 9.52 14.01 7.18
C ARG A 7 8.06 13.57 7.07
N PRO A 8 7.66 12.88 5.98
CA PRO A 8 6.34 12.26 5.94
C PRO A 8 6.25 11.27 7.10
N PRO A 9 5.05 11.08 7.68
CA PRO A 9 4.85 10.01 8.65
C PRO A 9 5.28 8.68 8.03
N LEU A 10 5.73 7.76 8.86
CA LEU A 10 5.99 6.37 8.44
C LEU A 10 4.79 5.88 7.63
N LEU A 11 5.04 4.96 6.69
CA LEU A 11 4.02 4.35 5.84
C LEU A 11 2.80 4.00 6.69
N SER A 12 1.72 4.72 6.50
CA SER A 12 0.54 4.54 7.32
C SER A 12 -0.60 4.01 6.45
N PHE A 13 -0.80 2.70 6.48
CA PHE A 13 -1.99 2.08 5.90
C PHE A 13 -3.27 2.67 6.50
N GLY A 14 -3.21 3.14 7.76
CA GLY A 14 -4.30 3.84 8.40
C GLY A 14 -4.65 5.14 7.68
N ILE A 15 -3.68 6.04 7.46
CA ILE A 15 -3.92 7.37 6.87
C ILE A 15 -4.22 7.27 5.37
N ASP A 16 -3.42 6.50 4.64
CA ASP A 16 -3.44 6.54 3.18
C ASP A 16 -4.49 5.59 2.57
N MET A 17 -4.95 4.56 3.31
CA MET A 17 -5.81 3.49 2.80
C MET A 17 -7.09 3.32 3.64
N LEU A 18 -6.98 2.95 4.92
CA LEU A 18 -8.15 2.62 5.74
C LEU A 18 -8.97 3.86 6.13
N GLY A 19 -8.33 4.97 6.50
CA GLY A 19 -9.01 6.19 6.90
C GLY A 19 -10.02 6.69 5.86
N PRO A 20 -9.63 6.87 4.58
CA PRO A 20 -10.56 7.17 3.51
C PRO A 20 -11.72 6.16 3.35
N VAL A 21 -11.43 4.87 3.54
CA VAL A 21 -12.46 3.80 3.48
C VAL A 21 -13.43 3.91 4.65
N LEU A 22 -12.94 4.16 5.87
CA LEU A 22 -13.81 4.37 7.03
C LEU A 22 -14.70 5.61 6.90
N LEU A 23 -14.19 6.69 6.31
CA LEU A 23 -14.98 7.88 6.03
C LEU A 23 -16.17 7.57 5.11
N GLU A 24 -15.99 6.66 4.13
CA GLU A 24 -16.99 6.31 3.13
C GLU A 24 -17.93 5.19 3.60
N PHE A 25 -17.43 4.14 4.24
CA PHE A 25 -18.18 2.92 4.55
C PHE A 25 -18.31 2.59 6.03
N GLY A 26 -17.54 3.24 6.90
CA GLY A 26 -17.56 2.97 8.34
C GLY A 26 -18.80 3.53 9.02
N THR A 27 -19.22 2.87 10.10
CA THR A 27 -20.24 3.40 11.01
C THR A 27 -19.71 4.62 11.78
N GLU A 28 -20.59 5.44 12.33
CA GLU A 28 -20.17 6.59 13.14
C GLU A 28 -19.35 6.16 14.37
N SER A 29 -19.65 5.00 14.96
CA SER A 29 -18.87 4.43 16.05
C SER A 29 -17.45 4.10 15.61
N GLN A 30 -17.28 3.38 14.48
CA GLN A 30 -15.98 3.04 13.91
C GLN A 30 -15.17 4.28 13.53
N LYS A 31 -15.81 5.30 12.97
CA LYS A 31 -15.18 6.59 12.66
C LYS A 31 -14.65 7.28 13.90
N ARG A 32 -15.47 7.39 14.95
CA ARG A 32 -15.09 8.03 16.22
C ARG A 32 -13.98 7.28 16.95
N GLU A 33 -13.98 5.96 16.88
CA GLU A 33 -12.97 5.13 17.52
C GLU A 33 -11.62 5.19 16.80
N HIS A 34 -11.62 5.00 15.48
CA HIS A 34 -10.37 4.75 14.75
C HIS A 34 -9.77 6.01 14.10
N LEU A 35 -10.57 6.91 13.51
CA LEU A 35 -10.03 8.03 12.73
C LEU A 35 -9.14 8.98 13.56
N PRO A 36 -9.51 9.39 14.78
CA PRO A 36 -8.64 10.25 15.59
C PRO A 36 -7.32 9.58 15.93
N ARG A 37 -7.32 8.28 16.26
CA ARG A 37 -6.12 7.50 16.58
C ARG A 37 -5.22 7.29 15.37
N ILE A 38 -5.82 7.06 14.19
CA ILE A 38 -5.10 7.00 12.91
C ILE A 38 -4.43 8.34 12.62
N ALA A 39 -5.16 9.45 12.73
CA ALA A 39 -4.65 10.78 12.42
C ALA A 39 -3.49 11.21 13.33
N ARG A 40 -3.52 10.81 14.61
CA ARG A 40 -2.45 11.07 15.59
C ARG A 40 -1.29 10.05 15.53
N GLY A 41 -1.42 8.98 14.71
CA GLY A 41 -0.41 7.92 14.62
C GLY A 41 -0.32 7.03 15.87
N GLU A 42 -1.37 6.96 16.67
CA GLU A 42 -1.44 6.18 17.92
C GLU A 42 -1.70 4.69 17.65
N ILE A 43 -2.14 4.33 16.46
CA ILE A 43 -2.52 2.99 16.07
C ILE A 43 -1.96 2.65 14.69
N ARG A 44 -1.27 1.53 14.60
CA ARG A 44 -0.72 0.99 13.33
C ARG A 44 -1.63 -0.08 12.76
N TRP A 45 -1.82 -0.01 11.46
CA TRP A 45 -2.66 -0.94 10.72
C TRP A 45 -1.85 -1.75 9.74
N CYS A 46 -2.21 -3.03 9.57
CA CYS A 46 -1.75 -3.85 8.46
C CYS A 46 -2.94 -4.33 7.61
N GLN A 47 -2.61 -4.85 6.42
CA GLN A 47 -3.57 -5.25 5.40
C GLN A 47 -3.59 -6.78 5.26
N GLY A 48 -4.71 -7.42 5.57
CA GLY A 48 -4.93 -8.85 5.42
C GLY A 48 -5.71 -9.17 4.15
N TYR A 49 -5.06 -9.12 2.98
CA TYR A 49 -5.73 -9.38 1.69
C TYR A 49 -5.29 -10.71 1.09
N SER A 50 -4.06 -10.78 0.58
CA SER A 50 -3.54 -11.94 -0.15
C SER A 50 -3.46 -13.19 0.73
N GLU A 51 -3.69 -14.34 0.11
CA GLU A 51 -3.48 -15.67 0.68
C GLU A 51 -2.53 -16.47 -0.19
N PRO A 52 -1.94 -17.57 0.28
CA PRO A 52 -1.06 -18.40 -0.54
C PRO A 52 -1.70 -18.84 -1.87
N GLY A 53 -3.02 -19.08 -1.87
CA GLY A 53 -3.81 -19.45 -3.06
C GLY A 53 -4.58 -18.30 -3.71
N ALA A 54 -4.52 -17.08 -3.17
CA ALA A 54 -5.33 -15.94 -3.65
C ALA A 54 -4.51 -14.63 -3.65
N GLY A 55 -3.76 -14.42 -4.71
CA GLY A 55 -2.99 -13.21 -4.99
C GLY A 55 -3.61 -12.42 -6.14
N SER A 56 -3.27 -12.74 -7.38
CA SER A 56 -3.85 -12.10 -8.56
C SER A 56 -5.36 -12.32 -8.66
N ASP A 57 -5.83 -13.52 -8.37
CA ASP A 57 -7.25 -13.81 -8.14
C ASP A 57 -7.59 -13.63 -6.66
N LEU A 58 -7.58 -12.39 -6.19
CA LEU A 58 -7.86 -12.06 -4.79
C LEU A 58 -9.26 -12.50 -4.36
N ALA A 59 -10.24 -12.49 -5.26
CA ALA A 59 -11.59 -12.94 -4.95
C ALA A 59 -11.68 -14.44 -4.63
N GLY A 60 -10.65 -15.21 -4.94
CA GLY A 60 -10.52 -16.62 -4.55
C GLY A 60 -10.13 -16.87 -3.09
N LEU A 61 -10.06 -15.82 -2.25
CA LEU A 61 -9.68 -15.92 -0.83
C LEU A 61 -10.58 -16.91 -0.06
N GLN A 62 -9.97 -17.63 0.90
CA GLN A 62 -10.59 -18.71 1.67
C GLN A 62 -10.63 -18.48 3.17
N THR A 63 -9.94 -17.44 3.70
CA THR A 63 -10.03 -17.10 5.14
C THR A 63 -11.48 -16.95 5.53
N ARG A 64 -11.97 -17.92 6.33
CA ARG A 64 -13.38 -18.07 6.68
C ARG A 64 -13.74 -17.23 7.89
N ALA A 65 -14.86 -16.54 7.83
CA ALA A 65 -15.48 -15.88 8.96
C ALA A 65 -16.90 -16.45 9.17
N THR A 66 -17.02 -17.33 10.14
CA THR A 66 -18.30 -17.96 10.49
C THR A 66 -19.01 -17.13 11.53
N GLU A 67 -20.26 -16.78 11.29
CA GLU A 67 -21.07 -15.99 12.22
C GLU A 67 -21.48 -16.83 13.43
N LYS A 68 -21.23 -16.33 14.63
CA LYS A 68 -21.52 -16.97 15.93
C LYS A 68 -22.06 -15.93 16.91
N GLY A 69 -23.37 -15.94 17.12
CA GLY A 69 -24.00 -15.00 18.06
C GLY A 69 -23.66 -13.54 17.74
N ASP A 70 -22.86 -12.89 18.59
CA ASP A 70 -22.46 -11.49 18.52
C ASP A 70 -21.10 -11.25 17.83
N HIS A 71 -20.41 -12.32 17.40
CA HIS A 71 -19.09 -12.25 16.77
C HIS A 71 -18.97 -13.13 15.52
N TYR A 72 -17.91 -12.93 14.77
CA TYR A 72 -17.39 -13.83 13.75
C TYR A 72 -16.25 -14.66 14.31
N LEU A 73 -16.22 -15.95 13.98
CA LEU A 73 -15.11 -16.85 14.27
C LEU A 73 -14.26 -16.98 13.00
N LEU A 74 -13.01 -16.48 13.05
CA LEU A 74 -12.10 -16.46 11.91
C LEU A 74 -11.14 -17.63 11.94
N ASN A 75 -10.97 -18.27 10.76
CA ASN A 75 -10.00 -19.32 10.52
C ASN A 75 -9.40 -19.15 9.12
N GLY A 76 -8.07 -19.22 9.01
CA GLY A 76 -7.36 -19.09 7.74
C GLY A 76 -5.98 -18.49 7.87
N ALA A 77 -5.45 -18.01 6.75
CA ALA A 77 -4.12 -17.41 6.73
C ALA A 77 -4.04 -16.31 5.67
N LYS A 78 -3.24 -15.30 5.96
CA LYS A 78 -2.86 -14.23 5.02
C LYS A 78 -1.35 -14.25 4.80
N ILE A 79 -0.92 -13.84 3.62
CA ILE A 79 0.49 -13.71 3.26
C ILE A 79 0.79 -12.32 2.70
N TRP A 80 2.05 -11.95 2.74
CA TRP A 80 2.53 -10.63 2.33
C TRP A 80 1.93 -9.49 3.15
N THR A 81 1.52 -9.78 4.39
CA THR A 81 0.98 -8.80 5.31
C THR A 81 2.09 -7.88 5.79
N SER A 82 2.19 -6.70 5.17
CA SER A 82 3.27 -5.75 5.44
C SER A 82 3.23 -5.27 6.88
N PHE A 83 4.36 -5.41 7.59
CA PHE A 83 4.57 -4.95 8.96
C PHE A 83 3.57 -5.51 10.00
N ALA A 84 2.94 -6.67 9.75
CA ALA A 84 1.97 -7.26 10.68
C ALA A 84 2.54 -7.45 12.11
N HIS A 85 3.84 -7.80 12.21
CA HIS A 85 4.54 -7.95 13.50
C HIS A 85 4.76 -6.64 14.28
N LEU A 86 4.48 -5.49 13.66
CA LEU A 86 4.57 -4.16 14.26
C LEU A 86 3.22 -3.43 14.29
N SER A 87 2.15 -4.10 13.89
CA SER A 87 0.82 -3.50 13.77
C SER A 87 -0.05 -3.87 14.94
N ASP A 88 -0.86 -2.91 15.38
CA ASP A 88 -1.84 -3.08 16.46
C ASP A 88 -3.14 -3.68 15.93
N TRP A 89 -3.55 -3.30 14.72
CA TRP A 89 -4.81 -3.70 14.10
C TRP A 89 -4.61 -4.13 12.65
N ILE A 90 -5.53 -4.96 12.19
CA ILE A 90 -5.60 -5.42 10.80
C ILE A 90 -6.96 -5.07 10.20
N PHE A 91 -6.97 -4.63 8.94
CA PHE A 91 -8.17 -4.67 8.12
C PHE A 91 -8.06 -5.84 7.14
N CYS A 92 -9.06 -6.70 7.15
CA CYS A 92 -8.97 -8.01 6.53
C CYS A 92 -10.17 -8.33 5.63
N LEU A 93 -9.90 -8.88 4.45
CA LEU A 93 -10.92 -9.52 3.63
C LEU A 93 -11.10 -10.96 4.07
N VAL A 94 -12.35 -11.34 4.30
CA VAL A 94 -12.73 -12.67 4.76
C VAL A 94 -13.91 -13.22 3.95
N ARG A 95 -14.01 -14.54 3.87
CA ARG A 95 -15.13 -15.22 3.24
C ARG A 95 -16.22 -15.46 4.27
N THR A 96 -17.36 -14.83 4.10
CA THR A 96 -18.56 -14.98 4.95
C THR A 96 -19.64 -15.80 4.32
N ASP A 97 -19.55 -16.04 2.99
CA ASP A 97 -20.47 -16.89 2.25
C ASP A 97 -19.70 -17.65 1.15
N PHE A 98 -19.91 -18.97 1.08
CA PHE A 98 -19.24 -19.86 0.13
C PHE A 98 -20.19 -20.35 -0.98
N ASP A 99 -21.49 -20.11 -0.83
CA ASP A 99 -22.54 -20.65 -1.71
C ASP A 99 -22.97 -19.64 -2.78
N VAL A 100 -22.26 -18.52 -2.88
CA VAL A 100 -22.50 -17.43 -3.84
C VAL A 100 -21.28 -17.22 -4.75
N PRO A 101 -21.41 -16.48 -5.86
CA PRO A 101 -20.26 -16.11 -6.69
C PRO A 101 -19.15 -15.47 -5.86
N LYS A 102 -17.89 -15.78 -6.17
CA LYS A 102 -16.73 -15.46 -5.33
C LYS A 102 -16.59 -13.96 -4.92
N HIS A 103 -17.14 -13.04 -5.68
CA HIS A 103 -17.14 -11.62 -5.36
C HIS A 103 -18.23 -11.19 -4.39
N GLU A 104 -19.27 -12.00 -4.22
CA GLU A 104 -20.49 -11.68 -3.47
C GLU A 104 -20.48 -12.26 -2.04
N GLY A 105 -19.50 -13.10 -1.71
CA GLY A 105 -19.38 -13.75 -0.39
C GLY A 105 -18.23 -13.21 0.47
N ILE A 106 -17.73 -12.02 0.17
CA ILE A 106 -16.57 -11.41 0.87
C ILE A 106 -17.04 -10.29 1.77
N SER A 107 -16.53 -10.26 3.00
CA SER A 107 -16.75 -9.18 3.98
C SER A 107 -15.43 -8.51 4.38
N PHE A 108 -15.52 -7.30 4.93
CA PHE A 108 -14.38 -6.51 5.37
C PHE A 108 -14.43 -6.32 6.88
N LEU A 109 -13.47 -6.89 7.60
CA LEU A 109 -13.42 -6.89 9.06
C LEU A 109 -12.21 -6.12 9.58
N LEU A 110 -12.41 -5.47 10.73
CA LEU A 110 -11.36 -4.83 11.51
C LEU A 110 -11.15 -5.62 12.80
N PHE A 111 -9.90 -5.94 13.17
CA PHE A 111 -9.66 -6.58 14.44
C PHE A 111 -8.25 -6.35 14.98
N ASP A 112 -8.13 -6.49 16.31
CA ASP A 112 -6.91 -6.29 17.06
C ASP A 112 -5.93 -7.46 16.80
N MET A 113 -4.68 -7.15 16.48
CA MET A 113 -3.62 -8.13 16.25
C MET A 113 -3.18 -8.86 17.52
N ALA A 114 -3.52 -8.33 18.72
CA ALA A 114 -3.31 -9.00 19.99
C ALA A 114 -4.40 -10.03 20.33
N SER A 115 -5.43 -10.20 19.47
CA SER A 115 -6.51 -11.18 19.69
C SER A 115 -5.96 -12.61 19.79
N LYS A 116 -6.52 -13.39 20.70
CA LYS A 116 -6.17 -14.81 20.85
C LYS A 116 -6.41 -15.56 19.54
N GLY A 117 -5.45 -16.41 19.17
CA GLY A 117 -5.52 -17.21 17.94
C GLY A 117 -4.87 -16.56 16.73
N ILE A 118 -4.24 -15.38 16.88
CA ILE A 118 -3.44 -14.76 15.83
C ILE A 118 -1.96 -15.13 16.03
N GLN A 119 -1.34 -15.62 14.96
CA GLN A 119 0.10 -15.85 14.91
C GLN A 119 0.69 -15.13 13.72
N VAL A 120 1.77 -14.37 13.94
CA VAL A 120 2.48 -13.63 12.88
C VAL A 120 3.88 -14.21 12.71
N LYS A 121 4.23 -14.55 11.47
CA LYS A 121 5.57 -15.05 11.10
C LYS A 121 6.21 -14.12 10.07
N PRO A 122 7.25 -13.37 10.44
CA PRO A 122 8.00 -12.55 9.49
C PRO A 122 8.65 -13.39 8.40
N ILE A 123 8.56 -12.93 7.14
CA ILE A 123 9.19 -13.55 5.97
C ILE A 123 10.54 -12.86 5.75
N GLN A 124 11.63 -13.62 5.86
CA GLN A 124 12.96 -13.09 5.58
C GLN A 124 13.18 -12.92 4.08
N LEU A 125 13.47 -11.69 3.66
CA LEU A 125 13.78 -11.36 2.28
C LEU A 125 15.26 -11.57 1.99
N ILE A 126 15.62 -11.65 0.70
CA ILE A 126 17.01 -11.73 0.24
C ILE A 126 17.87 -10.56 0.74
N SER A 127 17.27 -9.42 1.05
CA SER A 127 17.93 -8.25 1.64
C SER A 127 18.27 -8.42 3.13
N GLY A 128 17.86 -9.54 3.77
CA GLY A 128 17.95 -9.74 5.21
C GLY A 128 16.86 -9.04 6.03
N SER A 129 16.01 -8.21 5.42
CA SER A 129 14.88 -7.57 6.10
C SER A 129 13.64 -8.47 6.14
N SER A 130 12.71 -8.19 7.05
CA SER A 130 11.47 -8.95 7.23
C SER A 130 10.26 -8.01 7.28
N GLN A 131 10.04 -7.29 6.19
CA GLN A 131 8.94 -6.31 6.12
C GLN A 131 7.57 -6.96 5.88
N PHE A 132 7.54 -8.17 5.34
CA PHE A 132 6.32 -8.92 5.06
C PHE A 132 6.16 -10.08 6.03
N CYS A 133 4.92 -10.46 6.31
CA CYS A 133 4.62 -11.55 7.21
C CYS A 133 3.59 -12.50 6.61
N GLU A 134 3.61 -13.73 7.07
CA GLU A 134 2.45 -14.62 7.10
C GLU A 134 1.68 -14.35 8.39
N THR A 135 0.37 -14.35 8.33
CA THR A 135 -0.52 -14.14 9.48
C THR A 135 -1.55 -15.26 9.51
N PHE A 136 -1.58 -16.01 10.57
CA PHE A 136 -2.46 -17.16 10.76
C PHE A 136 -3.55 -16.81 11.76
N PHE A 137 -4.77 -17.29 11.49
CA PHE A 137 -5.94 -17.10 12.31
C PHE A 137 -6.51 -18.47 12.70
N GLU A 138 -6.59 -18.74 13.98
CA GLU A 138 -7.15 -19.95 14.55
C GLU A 138 -8.21 -19.58 15.58
N ASN A 139 -9.49 -19.76 15.21
CA ASN A 139 -10.64 -19.45 16.05
C ASN A 139 -10.62 -18.03 16.65
N VAL A 140 -10.17 -17.04 15.86
CA VAL A 140 -10.12 -15.64 16.28
C VAL A 140 -11.53 -15.09 16.36
N GLN A 141 -11.91 -14.55 17.53
CA GLN A 141 -13.21 -13.94 17.73
C GLN A 141 -13.16 -12.46 17.35
N VAL A 142 -14.01 -12.05 16.42
CA VAL A 142 -14.12 -10.66 15.97
C VAL A 142 -15.56 -10.18 16.17
N PRO A 143 -15.80 -9.14 16.99
CA PRO A 143 -17.14 -8.60 17.20
C PRO A 143 -17.82 -8.21 15.88
N LYS A 144 -19.13 -8.44 15.78
CA LYS A 144 -19.91 -8.04 14.59
C LYS A 144 -19.87 -6.54 14.33
N THR A 145 -19.68 -5.74 15.37
CA THR A 145 -19.52 -4.30 15.29
C THR A 145 -18.28 -3.86 14.49
N ASN A 146 -17.33 -4.78 14.29
CA ASN A 146 -16.10 -4.55 13.54
C ASN A 146 -16.26 -4.86 12.04
N LEU A 147 -17.44 -5.23 11.58
CA LEU A 147 -17.76 -5.32 10.16
C LEU A 147 -17.89 -3.91 9.57
N VAL A 148 -17.12 -3.61 8.54
CA VAL A 148 -17.22 -2.36 7.80
C VAL A 148 -18.19 -2.53 6.63
N GLY A 149 -19.16 -1.64 6.53
CA GLY A 149 -20.22 -1.70 5.53
C GLY A 149 -21.19 -2.85 5.79
N VAL A 150 -21.60 -3.52 4.72
CA VAL A 150 -22.60 -4.61 4.76
C VAL A 150 -21.91 -5.96 4.58
N LYS A 151 -22.39 -7.00 5.29
CA LYS A 151 -21.94 -8.37 5.13
C LYS A 151 -22.05 -8.80 3.64
N ASN A 152 -21.02 -9.47 3.14
CA ASN A 152 -20.89 -9.94 1.77
C ASN A 152 -20.63 -8.84 0.70
N GLU A 153 -20.57 -7.55 1.10
CA GLU A 153 -20.23 -6.43 0.20
C GLU A 153 -18.76 -5.97 0.31
N GLY A 154 -17.92 -6.72 1.01
CA GLY A 154 -16.52 -6.36 1.24
C GLY A 154 -15.68 -6.22 -0.04
N TRP A 155 -16.09 -6.85 -1.15
CA TRP A 155 -15.41 -6.70 -2.44
C TRP A 155 -15.49 -5.28 -3.00
N LYS A 156 -16.62 -4.59 -2.80
CA LYS A 156 -16.80 -3.18 -3.15
C LYS A 156 -15.82 -2.30 -2.37
N ILE A 157 -15.70 -2.56 -1.07
CA ILE A 157 -14.78 -1.86 -0.17
C ILE A 157 -13.33 -2.13 -0.58
N ALA A 158 -13.00 -3.40 -0.88
CA ALA A 158 -11.68 -3.80 -1.36
C ALA A 158 -11.25 -3.04 -2.62
N LYS A 159 -12.13 -2.95 -3.62
CA LYS A 159 -11.86 -2.18 -4.85
C LYS A 159 -11.58 -0.71 -4.56
N ARG A 160 -12.33 -0.11 -3.63
CA ARG A 160 -12.15 1.29 -3.23
C ARG A 160 -10.81 1.49 -2.51
N LEU A 161 -10.47 0.61 -1.58
CA LEU A 161 -9.20 0.65 -0.86
C LEU A 161 -8.00 0.50 -1.80
N LEU A 162 -8.07 -0.40 -2.77
CA LEU A 162 -7.01 -0.59 -3.79
C LEU A 162 -6.82 0.65 -4.69
N GLN A 163 -7.84 1.49 -4.87
CA GLN A 163 -7.67 2.80 -5.53
C GLN A 163 -6.82 3.74 -4.68
N HIS A 164 -7.06 3.80 -3.36
CA HIS A 164 -6.25 4.58 -2.44
C HIS A 164 -4.81 4.07 -2.36
N GLU A 165 -4.61 2.75 -2.34
CA GLU A 165 -3.29 2.11 -2.39
C GLU A 165 -2.51 2.53 -3.64
N ARG A 166 -3.12 2.49 -4.83
CA ARG A 166 -2.46 2.96 -6.07
C ARG A 166 -2.01 4.40 -5.97
N ASN A 167 -2.83 5.27 -5.37
CA ASN A 167 -2.48 6.68 -5.17
C ASN A 167 -1.33 6.84 -4.16
N MET A 168 -1.31 6.06 -3.09
CA MET A 168 -0.24 6.02 -2.10
C MET A 168 1.09 5.59 -2.76
N VAL A 169 1.09 4.48 -3.50
CA VAL A 169 2.29 3.95 -4.18
C VAL A 169 2.80 4.94 -5.23
N ALA A 170 1.92 5.56 -6.01
CA ALA A 170 2.29 6.60 -6.97
C ALA A 170 2.93 7.82 -6.28
N GLY A 171 2.44 8.22 -5.10
CA GLY A 171 2.99 9.31 -4.29
C GLY A 171 4.34 9.00 -3.65
N MET A 172 4.68 7.73 -3.41
CA MET A 172 5.96 7.33 -2.83
C MET A 172 7.17 7.67 -3.72
N GLY A 173 7.03 7.55 -5.03
CA GLY A 173 8.09 7.90 -5.98
C GLY A 173 8.45 9.40 -5.95
N SER A 174 7.56 10.27 -5.51
CA SER A 174 7.79 11.71 -5.42
C SER A 174 8.31 12.19 -4.05
N ARG A 175 8.15 11.39 -2.98
CA ARG A 175 8.52 11.76 -1.60
C ARG A 175 10.03 11.70 -1.29
N GLY A 176 10.86 11.14 -2.19
CA GLY A 176 12.31 10.91 -1.98
C GLY A 176 13.24 12.09 -2.22
N ASN A 177 12.78 13.34 -2.27
CA ASN A 177 13.52 14.45 -2.90
C ASN A 177 14.43 15.33 -2.02
N SER A 178 14.53 15.12 -0.70
CA SER A 178 15.26 16.04 0.18
C SER A 178 16.77 15.72 0.40
N ARG A 179 17.25 14.54 -0.04
CA ARG A 179 18.70 14.22 -0.04
C ARG A 179 19.39 14.43 -1.41
N LYS A 180 18.78 15.19 -2.31
CA LYS A 180 19.03 15.17 -3.75
C LYS A 180 20.36 15.75 -4.24
N ALA A 181 21.00 16.65 -3.55
CA ALA A 181 22.19 17.33 -4.12
C ALA A 181 23.47 16.49 -4.04
N ARG A 182 23.67 15.76 -2.92
CA ARG A 182 24.92 15.03 -2.67
C ARG A 182 24.99 13.66 -3.37
N TYR A 183 23.85 13.08 -3.71
CA TYR A 183 23.73 11.76 -4.35
C TYR A 183 23.01 11.80 -5.70
N SER A 184 23.19 12.91 -6.46
CA SER A 184 22.64 12.92 -7.82
C SER A 184 23.41 11.90 -8.68
N MET A 185 22.71 11.22 -9.60
CA MET A 185 23.36 10.31 -10.56
C MET A 185 24.54 10.96 -11.29
N GLU A 186 24.41 12.24 -11.66
CA GLU A 186 25.46 12.97 -12.33
C GLU A 186 26.69 13.14 -11.44
N ASN A 187 26.51 13.52 -10.17
CA ASN A 187 27.64 13.71 -9.26
C ASN A 187 28.36 12.39 -8.97
N GLN A 188 27.61 11.30 -8.85
CA GLN A 188 28.20 9.96 -8.69
C GLN A 188 28.92 9.53 -9.96
N ALA A 189 28.28 9.68 -11.12
CA ALA A 189 28.93 9.39 -12.40
C ALA A 189 30.23 10.21 -12.58
N LYS A 190 30.21 11.51 -12.32
CA LYS A 190 31.42 12.36 -12.36
C LYS A 190 32.50 11.86 -11.39
N PHE A 191 32.12 11.40 -10.21
CA PHE A 191 33.06 10.89 -9.23
C PHE A 191 33.74 9.58 -9.69
N TYR A 192 32.98 8.65 -10.29
CA TYR A 192 33.51 7.33 -10.67
C TYR A 192 34.12 7.27 -12.07
N VAL A 193 33.56 7.97 -13.06
CA VAL A 193 34.02 7.93 -14.47
C VAL A 193 34.67 9.22 -14.93
N GLY A 194 34.80 10.22 -14.04
CA GLY A 194 35.45 11.49 -14.32
C GLY A 194 34.51 12.57 -14.89
N GLU A 195 35.05 13.76 -14.94
CA GLU A 195 34.40 14.98 -15.43
C GLU A 195 35.23 15.63 -16.55
N LYS A 196 34.56 16.05 -17.62
CA LYS A 196 35.16 16.88 -18.71
C LYS A 196 34.16 17.98 -19.07
N ASP A 197 34.63 19.22 -19.12
CA ASP A 197 33.80 20.40 -19.43
C ASP A 197 32.53 20.49 -18.56
N HIS A 198 32.67 20.27 -17.27
CA HIS A 198 31.57 20.23 -16.29
C HIS A 198 30.47 19.15 -16.57
N LYS A 199 30.78 18.17 -17.42
CA LYS A 199 29.89 17.05 -17.78
C LYS A 199 30.53 15.72 -17.39
N VAL A 200 29.70 14.68 -17.26
CA VAL A 200 30.18 13.30 -17.11
C VAL A 200 31.06 12.95 -18.29
N ALA A 201 32.29 12.49 -18.04
CA ALA A 201 33.29 12.25 -19.09
C ALA A 201 32.85 11.16 -20.09
N ASP A 202 32.25 10.10 -19.60
CA ASP A 202 31.67 9.02 -20.42
C ASP A 202 30.43 9.50 -21.18
N HIS A 203 30.51 9.53 -22.51
CA HIS A 203 29.44 10.01 -23.38
C HIS A 203 28.21 9.08 -23.37
N ALA A 204 28.42 7.76 -23.31
CA ALA A 204 27.34 6.79 -23.31
C ALA A 204 26.54 6.84 -21.99
N LEU A 205 27.24 6.91 -20.86
CA LEU A 205 26.63 7.07 -19.54
C LEU A 205 25.89 8.40 -19.43
N ARG A 206 26.48 9.48 -19.97
CA ARG A 206 25.83 10.80 -20.01
C ARG A 206 24.51 10.76 -20.81
N ASP A 207 24.47 10.10 -21.97
CA ASP A 207 23.25 9.92 -22.75
C ASP A 207 22.18 9.14 -21.97
N LYS A 208 22.55 8.02 -21.32
CA LYS A 208 21.64 7.25 -20.47
C LYS A 208 21.05 8.09 -19.34
N ILE A 209 21.87 8.87 -18.64
CA ILE A 209 21.43 9.77 -17.56
C ILE A 209 20.46 10.83 -18.11
N THR A 210 20.76 11.41 -19.26
CA THR A 210 19.92 12.45 -19.89
C THR A 210 18.56 11.88 -20.27
N ARG A 211 18.51 10.72 -20.93
CA ARG A 211 17.26 10.02 -21.30
C ARG A 211 16.43 9.65 -20.08
N TYR A 212 17.07 9.17 -19.03
CA TYR A 212 16.39 8.89 -17.76
C TYR A 212 15.76 10.17 -17.18
N LYS A 213 16.49 11.27 -17.14
CA LYS A 213 16.00 12.56 -16.63
C LYS A 213 14.79 13.07 -17.43
N MET A 214 14.86 13.00 -18.76
CA MET A 214 13.75 13.39 -19.64
C MET A 214 12.49 12.57 -19.34
N LYS A 215 12.62 11.24 -19.30
CA LYS A 215 11.49 10.31 -18.99
C LYS A 215 10.94 10.56 -17.57
N SER A 216 11.82 10.73 -16.59
CA SER A 216 11.44 11.00 -15.20
C SER A 216 10.69 12.34 -15.06
N GLN A 217 11.13 13.37 -15.79
CA GLN A 217 10.46 14.66 -15.81
C GLN A 217 9.07 14.58 -16.46
N ALA A 218 8.95 13.91 -17.62
CA ALA A 218 7.69 13.70 -18.29
C ALA A 218 6.69 12.94 -17.39
N PHE A 219 7.15 11.88 -16.74
CA PHE A 219 6.36 11.11 -15.79
C PHE A 219 5.86 11.98 -14.62
N ARG A 220 6.74 12.78 -14.01
CA ARG A 220 6.39 13.71 -12.93
C ARG A 220 5.33 14.72 -13.35
N LEU A 221 5.43 15.26 -14.54
CA LEU A 221 4.44 16.20 -15.09
C LEU A 221 3.09 15.52 -15.35
N THR A 222 3.10 14.29 -15.85
CA THR A 222 1.89 13.48 -16.05
C THR A 222 1.19 13.16 -14.71
N LEU A 223 1.95 12.75 -13.69
CA LEU A 223 1.42 12.56 -12.34
C LEU A 223 0.75 13.82 -11.79
N LYS A 224 1.41 14.99 -11.95
CA LYS A 224 0.89 16.27 -11.50
C LYS A 224 -0.41 16.63 -12.21
N ARG A 225 -0.48 16.44 -13.53
CA ARG A 225 -1.68 16.68 -14.34
C ARG A 225 -2.84 15.81 -13.86
N VAL A 226 -2.66 14.49 -13.78
CA VAL A 226 -3.71 13.56 -13.35
C VAL A 226 -4.16 13.84 -11.92
N SER A 227 -3.25 14.19 -11.02
CA SER A 227 -3.62 14.61 -9.66
C SER A 227 -4.48 15.88 -9.64
N SER A 228 -4.31 16.78 -10.58
CA SER A 228 -5.14 17.98 -10.71
C SER A 228 -6.51 17.65 -11.31
N GLU A 229 -6.55 16.77 -12.31
CA GLU A 229 -7.80 16.31 -12.96
C GLU A 229 -8.70 15.53 -11.98
N THR A 230 -8.13 14.67 -11.14
CA THR A 230 -8.88 13.88 -10.13
C THR A 230 -9.45 14.72 -8.98
N LYS A 231 -8.96 15.94 -8.76
CA LYS A 231 -9.57 16.87 -7.81
C LYS A 231 -10.87 17.48 -8.34
N VAL A 232 -11.05 17.49 -9.65
CA VAL A 232 -12.23 18.07 -10.32
C VAL A 232 -13.26 16.99 -10.67
N SER A 233 -12.83 15.75 -10.86
CA SER A 233 -13.67 14.61 -11.23
C SER A 233 -13.58 13.51 -10.19
N SER A 234 -14.72 12.99 -9.73
CA SER A 234 -14.78 11.84 -8.81
C SER A 234 -14.35 10.50 -9.45
N ASN A 235 -14.19 10.45 -10.78
CA ASN A 235 -13.79 9.24 -11.47
C ASN A 235 -12.26 9.16 -11.63
N PRO A 236 -11.62 8.03 -11.29
CA PRO A 236 -10.20 7.83 -11.51
C PRO A 236 -9.90 7.84 -13.00
N SER A 237 -8.91 8.65 -13.41
CA SER A 237 -8.43 8.67 -14.79
C SER A 237 -7.84 7.30 -15.17
N PRO A 238 -8.18 6.74 -16.37
CA PRO A 238 -7.54 5.54 -16.89
C PRO A 238 -6.01 5.63 -16.91
N THR A 239 -5.47 6.83 -17.06
CA THR A 239 -4.03 7.13 -17.03
C THR A 239 -3.36 6.69 -15.74
N SER A 240 -4.09 6.62 -14.61
CA SER A 240 -3.54 6.16 -13.33
C SER A 240 -3.02 4.72 -13.38
N SER A 241 -3.55 3.90 -14.29
CA SER A 241 -3.16 2.48 -14.43
C SER A 241 -1.72 2.30 -14.92
N ILE A 242 -1.17 3.25 -15.67
CA ILE A 242 0.20 3.18 -16.17
C ILE A 242 1.25 3.62 -15.13
N PHE A 243 0.84 4.27 -14.04
CA PHE A 243 1.80 4.88 -13.11
C PHE A 243 2.67 3.86 -12.39
N LYS A 244 2.09 2.76 -11.95
CA LYS A 244 2.87 1.70 -11.29
C LYS A 244 3.88 1.10 -12.27
N TYR A 245 3.43 0.72 -13.47
CA TYR A 245 4.29 0.13 -14.50
C TYR A 245 5.43 1.07 -14.88
N PHE A 246 5.09 2.28 -15.34
CA PHE A 246 6.11 3.22 -15.83
C PHE A 246 7.06 3.69 -14.72
N GLY A 247 6.53 3.91 -13.51
CA GLY A 247 7.35 4.30 -12.35
C GLY A 247 8.33 3.21 -11.92
N THR A 248 7.93 1.94 -11.97
CA THR A 248 8.83 0.81 -11.65
C THR A 248 9.89 0.62 -12.73
N GLU A 249 9.54 0.74 -14.02
CA GLU A 249 10.52 0.69 -15.11
C GLU A 249 11.54 1.82 -15.03
N LEU A 250 11.09 3.05 -14.71
CA LEU A 250 12.02 4.16 -14.44
C LEU A 250 12.96 3.87 -13.27
N ASN A 251 12.46 3.25 -12.21
CA ASN A 251 13.30 2.91 -11.06
C ASN A 251 14.33 1.83 -11.41
N LYS A 252 13.98 0.82 -12.22
CA LYS A 252 14.92 -0.17 -12.73
C LYS A 252 16.04 0.48 -13.53
N VAL A 253 15.69 1.32 -14.52
CA VAL A 253 16.68 2.08 -15.31
C VAL A 253 17.58 2.94 -14.40
N ARG A 254 17.01 3.56 -13.35
CA ARG A 254 17.81 4.31 -12.37
C ARG A 254 18.83 3.43 -11.67
N CYS A 255 18.41 2.26 -11.21
CA CYS A 255 19.31 1.34 -10.52
C CYS A 255 20.41 0.83 -11.45
N GLU A 256 20.10 0.50 -12.71
CA GLU A 256 21.05 0.06 -13.72
C GLU A 256 22.12 1.14 -14.04
N ILE A 257 21.70 2.43 -14.05
CA ILE A 257 22.66 3.54 -14.27
C ILE A 257 23.56 3.74 -13.03
N MET A 258 23.08 3.40 -11.84
CA MET A 258 23.77 3.60 -10.57
C MET A 258 24.73 2.44 -10.20
N MET A 259 24.64 1.30 -10.88
CA MET A 259 25.56 0.17 -10.76
C MET A 259 26.78 0.32 -11.66
#